data_734c81b5643bfdf4617cbf0692291328
#
_entry.id   734c81b5643bfdf4617cbf0692291328
#
_cell.length_a   1.000
_cell.length_b   1.000
_cell.length_c   1.000
_cell.angle_alpha   90.00
_cell.angle_beta   90.00
_cell.angle_gamma   90.00
#
_symmetry.space_group_name_H-M   'P 1'
#
loop_
_entity.id
_entity.type
_entity.pdbx_description
1 polymer ?
#
loop_
_entity_poly.entity_id
_entity_poly.type
_entity_poly.pdbx_seq_one_letter_code
_entity_poly.pdbx_strand_id
1 'polypeptide(L)'
;MKQGIEYRLSLPKLRWLQTSVELSGAWFRTVYDTSEPVEYRPSHTSLGGRPYPYVGIYAWSGGSQQQLSSTQLWFNTHLSAVRLVFTTMLQAVWFTEYRTLPTDGMPLYYRDLDGSLVPFTPDMASHSELRHLVRTYSEGYFDPDREPFELTVNLKVTKEIGRFARLSLFVNRIAGLMPDYRAKYNLLIRRSYSPFFGAEVKLII
;
A
#
# COMPACT_ATOMS: atom_id res chain seq x y z
N MET A 1 -1.35 -4.49 -14.24
CA MET A 1 -0.68 -5.80 -14.08
C MET A 1 -0.58 -6.13 -12.60
N LYS A 2 -0.88 -7.37 -12.20
CA LYS A 2 -0.71 -7.85 -10.81
C LYS A 2 0.13 -9.11 -10.82
N GLN A 3 1.08 -9.21 -9.91
CA GLN A 3 1.91 -10.40 -9.72
C GLN A 3 2.23 -10.56 -8.24
N GLY A 4 2.42 -11.79 -7.77
CA GLY A 4 2.73 -12.03 -6.38
C GLY A 4 3.06 -13.49 -6.12
N ILE A 5 3.58 -13.73 -4.94
CA ILE A 5 3.87 -15.05 -4.39
C ILE A 5 3.23 -15.11 -3.02
N GLU A 6 2.47 -16.18 -2.78
CA GLU A 6 1.92 -16.49 -1.48
C GLU A 6 2.49 -17.82 -1.00
N TYR A 7 2.70 -17.94 0.29
CA TYR A 7 3.14 -19.18 0.90
C TYR A 7 2.40 -19.44 2.21
N ARG A 8 2.17 -20.71 2.49
CA ARG A 8 1.59 -21.17 3.75
C ARG A 8 2.24 -22.48 4.15
N LEU A 9 2.68 -22.54 5.40
CA LEU A 9 3.24 -23.74 6.02
C LEU A 9 2.52 -23.97 7.34
N SER A 10 1.93 -25.14 7.49
CA SER A 10 1.27 -25.55 8.74
C SER A 10 2.02 -26.73 9.35
N LEU A 11 2.49 -26.57 10.57
CA LEU A 11 3.10 -27.65 11.32
C LEU A 11 2.04 -28.39 12.12
N PRO A 12 2.12 -29.73 12.18
CA PRO A 12 1.21 -30.51 13.00
C PRO A 12 1.36 -30.13 14.48
N LYS A 13 0.31 -30.39 15.25
CA LYS A 13 0.30 -30.06 16.67
C LYS A 13 1.48 -30.72 17.41
N LEU A 14 2.35 -29.90 17.97
CA LEU A 14 3.45 -30.34 18.84
C LEU A 14 2.86 -30.82 20.16
N ARG A 15 2.82 -32.15 20.36
CA ARG A 15 2.09 -32.79 21.49
C ARG A 15 2.58 -32.31 22.85
N TRP A 16 3.88 -32.09 23.03
CA TRP A 16 4.48 -31.65 24.28
C TRP A 16 4.14 -30.20 24.65
N LEU A 17 3.96 -29.31 23.66
CA LEU A 17 3.52 -27.93 23.83
C LEU A 17 2.01 -27.75 23.67
N GLN A 18 1.31 -28.77 23.23
CA GLN A 18 -0.11 -28.65 22.85
C GLN A 18 -0.39 -27.53 21.82
N THR A 19 0.59 -27.19 20.99
CA THR A 19 0.61 -26.00 20.13
C THR A 19 0.69 -26.41 18.67
N SER A 20 -0.16 -25.84 17.83
CA SER A 20 -0.03 -25.83 16.38
C SER A 20 0.59 -24.50 15.93
N VAL A 21 1.42 -24.59 14.91
CA VAL A 21 2.11 -23.41 14.34
C VAL A 21 1.75 -23.29 12.87
N GLU A 22 1.40 -22.08 12.45
CA GLU A 22 1.13 -21.77 11.06
C GLU A 22 1.94 -20.53 10.66
N LEU A 23 2.69 -20.65 9.58
CA LEU A 23 3.40 -19.58 8.92
C LEU A 23 2.73 -19.31 7.59
N SER A 24 2.38 -18.07 7.34
CA SER A 24 1.88 -17.61 6.03
C SER A 24 2.50 -16.28 5.67
N GLY A 25 2.58 -16.00 4.40
CA GLY A 25 3.06 -14.72 3.96
C GLY A 25 2.83 -14.51 2.47
N ALA A 26 3.05 -13.29 2.04
CA ALA A 26 2.84 -12.90 0.66
C ALA A 26 3.78 -11.75 0.29
N TRP A 27 4.12 -11.73 -0.97
CA TRP A 27 4.66 -10.57 -1.66
C TRP A 27 3.80 -10.28 -2.87
N PHE A 28 3.35 -9.03 -3.00
CA PHE A 28 2.56 -8.57 -4.13
C PHE A 28 3.18 -7.33 -4.75
N ARG A 29 3.13 -7.27 -6.06
CA ARG A 29 3.41 -6.08 -6.86
C ARG A 29 2.22 -5.81 -7.76
N THR A 30 1.65 -4.62 -7.65
CA THR A 30 0.58 -4.14 -8.52
C THR A 30 1.11 -2.96 -9.30
N VAL A 31 0.97 -3.02 -10.61
CA VAL A 31 1.20 -1.87 -11.50
C VAL A 31 -0.15 -1.50 -12.08
N TYR A 32 -0.57 -0.31 -11.80
CA TYR A 32 -1.74 0.32 -12.40
C TYR A 32 -1.27 1.31 -13.45
N ASP A 33 -1.80 1.15 -14.64
CA ASP A 33 -1.55 2.01 -15.77
C ASP A 33 -2.84 2.06 -16.61
N THR A 34 -3.08 3.18 -17.26
CA THR A 34 -4.22 3.32 -18.17
C THR A 34 -3.69 3.53 -19.58
N SER A 35 -4.28 2.84 -20.55
CA SER A 35 -3.98 3.00 -21.96
C SER A 35 -4.77 4.14 -22.61
N GLU A 36 -5.72 4.73 -21.89
CA GLU A 36 -6.51 5.83 -22.42
C GLU A 36 -5.73 7.14 -22.34
N PRO A 37 -5.65 7.90 -23.44
CA PRO A 37 -5.06 9.23 -23.45
C PRO A 37 -5.80 10.18 -22.52
N VAL A 38 -5.05 11.06 -21.86
CA VAL A 38 -5.60 12.04 -20.93
C VAL A 38 -5.37 13.44 -21.45
N GLU A 39 -6.44 14.22 -21.47
CA GLU A 39 -6.37 15.63 -21.79
C GLU A 39 -5.95 16.46 -20.56
N TYR A 40 -5.04 17.36 -20.75
CA TYR A 40 -4.63 18.33 -19.75
C TYR A 40 -4.47 19.72 -20.34
N ARG A 41 -5.11 20.71 -19.70
CA ARG A 41 -4.95 22.13 -20.01
C ARG A 41 -4.23 22.81 -18.85
N PRO A 42 -3.12 23.51 -19.08
CA PRO A 42 -2.46 24.31 -18.05
C PRO A 42 -3.38 25.41 -17.51
N SER A 43 -3.99 25.22 -16.34
CA SER A 43 -4.98 26.13 -15.77
C SER A 43 -4.41 27.43 -15.19
N HIS A 44 -3.11 27.45 -14.89
CA HIS A 44 -2.42 28.58 -14.30
C HIS A 44 -1.61 29.39 -15.30
N THR A 45 -1.73 29.08 -16.60
CA THR A 45 -0.99 29.72 -17.66
C THR A 45 -1.92 30.58 -18.50
N SER A 46 -1.49 31.77 -18.88
CA SER A 46 -2.18 32.66 -19.82
C SER A 46 -1.28 32.97 -20.99
N LEU A 47 -1.86 33.16 -22.14
CA LEU A 47 -1.21 33.61 -23.35
C LEU A 47 -1.83 34.95 -23.79
N GLY A 48 -1.05 36.01 -23.82
CA GLY A 48 -1.56 37.34 -24.19
C GLY A 48 -2.67 37.86 -23.29
N GLY A 49 -2.68 37.50 -21.98
CA GLY A 49 -3.74 37.87 -20.99
C GLY A 49 -5.04 37.08 -21.10
N ARG A 50 -5.08 36.05 -21.95
CA ARG A 50 -6.24 35.13 -22.09
C ARG A 50 -5.90 33.76 -21.51
N PRO A 51 -6.90 32.95 -21.09
CA PRO A 51 -6.67 31.56 -20.71
C PRO A 51 -5.90 30.81 -21.79
N TYR A 52 -4.99 29.94 -21.36
CA TYR A 52 -4.15 29.16 -22.27
C TYR A 52 -5.01 28.30 -23.22
N PRO A 53 -4.88 28.48 -24.55
CA PRO A 53 -5.85 27.93 -25.49
C PRO A 53 -5.59 26.46 -25.86
N TYR A 54 -4.34 26.02 -25.78
CA TYR A 54 -3.95 24.69 -26.21
C TYR A 54 -4.22 23.63 -25.14
N VAL A 55 -4.56 22.41 -25.57
CA VAL A 55 -4.81 21.25 -24.70
C VAL A 55 -3.85 20.13 -25.08
N GLY A 56 -3.04 19.69 -24.14
CA GLY A 56 -2.14 18.56 -24.34
C GLY A 56 -2.85 17.23 -24.15
N ILE A 57 -2.52 16.24 -24.97
CA ILE A 57 -3.03 14.87 -24.90
C ILE A 57 -1.84 13.96 -24.63
N TYR A 58 -1.86 13.30 -23.46
CA TYR A 58 -0.76 12.49 -22.95
C TYR A 58 -1.14 11.03 -23.01
N ALA A 59 -0.15 10.14 -23.12
CA ALA A 59 -0.37 8.69 -23.12
C ALA A 59 -1.13 8.24 -21.89
N TRP A 60 -0.89 8.88 -20.72
CA TRP A 60 -1.56 8.62 -19.46
C TRP A 60 -1.20 9.70 -18.42
N SER A 61 -1.97 9.79 -17.33
CA SER A 61 -1.82 10.88 -16.33
C SER A 61 -1.13 10.48 -15.04
N GLY A 62 -0.50 9.34 -14.98
CA GLY A 62 0.24 8.91 -13.80
C GLY A 62 -0.13 7.50 -13.34
N GLY A 63 0.45 6.50 -13.98
CA GLY A 63 0.42 5.14 -13.47
C GLY A 63 1.13 5.04 -12.13
N SER A 64 0.82 4.02 -11.37
CA SER A 64 1.42 3.78 -10.07
C SER A 64 1.87 2.34 -9.94
N GLN A 65 2.89 2.15 -9.11
CA GLN A 65 3.33 0.85 -8.69
C GLN A 65 3.24 0.78 -7.17
N GLN A 66 2.63 -0.29 -6.68
CA GLN A 66 2.61 -0.61 -5.26
C GLN A 66 3.21 -1.99 -5.03
N GLN A 67 4.01 -2.13 -3.98
CA GLN A 67 4.53 -3.40 -3.51
C GLN A 67 4.25 -3.56 -2.02
N LEU A 68 3.95 -4.78 -1.61
CA LEU A 68 3.75 -5.16 -0.22
C LEU A 68 4.40 -6.52 0.01
N SER A 69 5.14 -6.65 1.10
CA SER A 69 5.63 -7.94 1.59
C SER A 69 5.29 -8.12 3.06
N SER A 70 4.62 -9.21 3.39
CA SER A 70 4.21 -9.51 4.76
C SER A 70 4.32 -10.98 5.10
N THR A 71 4.49 -11.26 6.39
CA THR A 71 4.54 -12.61 6.96
C THR A 71 3.72 -12.63 8.24
N GLN A 72 2.98 -13.70 8.47
CA GLN A 72 2.23 -13.95 9.71
C GLN A 72 2.64 -15.29 10.28
N LEU A 73 2.87 -15.33 11.58
CA LEU A 73 3.18 -16.52 12.33
C LEU A 73 2.17 -16.68 13.46
N TRP A 74 1.44 -17.77 13.42
CA TRP A 74 0.38 -18.09 14.37
C TRP A 74 0.80 -19.24 15.27
N PHE A 75 0.56 -19.09 16.57
CA PHE A 75 0.68 -20.13 17.58
C PHE A 75 -0.67 -20.34 18.23
N ASN A 76 -1.22 -21.55 18.11
CA ASN A 76 -2.46 -21.91 18.76
C ASN A 76 -2.17 -23.01 19.78
N THR A 77 -2.15 -22.64 21.05
CA THR A 77 -1.90 -23.53 22.19
C THR A 77 -3.22 -23.88 22.87
N HIS A 78 -3.55 -25.15 22.91
CA HIS A 78 -4.79 -25.64 23.48
C HIS A 78 -4.54 -26.42 24.77
N LEU A 79 -4.78 -25.82 25.93
CA LEU A 79 -4.67 -26.44 27.25
C LEU A 79 -6.00 -27.11 27.65
N SER A 80 -6.18 -28.35 27.23
CA SER A 80 -7.45 -29.10 27.40
C SER A 80 -7.84 -29.27 28.87
N ALA A 81 -6.87 -29.48 29.77
CA ALA A 81 -7.12 -29.66 31.21
C ALA A 81 -7.86 -28.48 31.83
N VAL A 82 -7.57 -27.27 31.37
CA VAL A 82 -8.17 -26.04 31.89
C VAL A 82 -9.10 -25.37 30.86
N ARG A 83 -9.35 -26.02 29.72
CA ARG A 83 -10.21 -25.52 28.63
C ARG A 83 -9.85 -24.09 28.23
N LEU A 84 -8.56 -23.82 28.05
CA LEU A 84 -8.02 -22.56 27.58
C LEU A 84 -7.36 -22.73 26.20
N VAL A 85 -7.60 -21.77 25.33
CA VAL A 85 -6.92 -21.65 24.05
C VAL A 85 -6.19 -20.31 24.00
N PHE A 86 -4.88 -20.35 23.80
CA PHE A 86 -4.06 -19.18 23.56
C PHE A 86 -3.77 -19.10 22.07
N THR A 87 -4.12 -17.99 21.46
CA THR A 87 -3.76 -17.67 20.08
C THR A 87 -2.83 -16.47 20.09
N THR A 88 -1.58 -16.68 19.69
CA THR A 88 -0.60 -15.61 19.51
C THR A 88 -0.33 -15.44 18.02
N MET A 89 -0.39 -14.21 17.52
CA MET A 89 -0.07 -13.89 16.15
C MET A 89 1.04 -12.85 16.13
N LEU A 90 2.14 -13.18 15.45
CA LEU A 90 3.16 -12.21 15.06
C LEU A 90 2.92 -11.85 13.61
N GLN A 91 2.81 -10.58 13.34
CA GLN A 91 2.65 -10.04 11.99
C GLN A 91 3.82 -9.14 11.66
N ALA A 92 4.60 -9.54 10.67
CA ALA A 92 5.69 -8.76 10.11
C ALA A 92 5.26 -8.19 8.77
N VAL A 93 5.31 -6.88 8.59
CA VAL A 93 5.29 -6.21 7.30
C VAL A 93 6.74 -5.85 6.99
N TRP A 94 7.30 -6.47 5.96
CA TRP A 94 8.71 -6.29 5.61
C TRP A 94 8.94 -4.93 4.97
N PHE A 95 8.02 -4.53 4.12
CA PHE A 95 7.94 -3.19 3.54
C PHE A 95 6.61 -3.00 2.82
N THR A 96 6.19 -1.74 2.74
CA THR A 96 5.21 -1.25 1.77
C THR A 96 5.92 -0.21 0.92
N GLU A 97 5.76 -0.26 -0.39
CA GLU A 97 6.38 0.67 -1.31
C GLU A 97 5.35 1.17 -2.31
N TYR A 98 5.32 2.45 -2.51
CA TYR A 98 4.50 3.11 -3.52
C TYR A 98 5.36 4.05 -4.35
N ARG A 99 5.14 4.08 -5.66
CA ARG A 99 5.72 5.11 -6.54
C ARG A 99 4.80 5.43 -7.71
N THR A 100 4.90 6.65 -8.19
CA THR A 100 4.37 7.05 -9.49
C THR A 100 5.32 6.55 -10.58
N LEU A 101 4.78 6.00 -11.68
CA LEU A 101 5.62 5.55 -12.78
C LEU A 101 6.23 6.74 -13.52
N PRO A 102 7.51 6.66 -13.92
CA PRO A 102 8.17 7.74 -14.63
C PRO A 102 7.53 8.06 -15.97
N THR A 103 7.48 9.34 -16.30
CA THR A 103 7.09 9.87 -17.62
C THR A 103 7.97 11.06 -17.96
N ASP A 104 8.18 11.32 -19.23
CA ASP A 104 8.91 12.49 -19.72
C ASP A 104 8.11 13.78 -19.66
N GLY A 105 6.80 13.66 -19.39
CA GLY A 105 5.88 14.80 -19.33
C GLY A 105 5.49 15.40 -20.68
N MET A 106 5.96 14.82 -21.79
CA MET A 106 5.61 15.30 -23.12
C MET A 106 4.23 14.79 -23.55
N PRO A 107 3.38 15.64 -24.16
CA PRO A 107 2.16 15.18 -24.77
C PRO A 107 2.45 14.38 -26.06
N LEU A 108 1.56 13.45 -26.40
CA LEU A 108 1.56 12.76 -27.69
C LEU A 108 1.06 13.68 -28.81
N TYR A 109 0.03 14.45 -28.48
CA TYR A 109 -0.65 15.38 -29.36
C TYR A 109 -1.02 16.63 -28.58
N TYR A 110 -1.32 17.69 -29.30
CA TYR A 110 -2.04 18.82 -28.72
C TYR A 110 -3.23 19.20 -29.63
N ARG A 111 -4.22 19.81 -29.01
CA ARG A 111 -5.37 20.38 -29.72
C ARG A 111 -5.06 21.85 -30.00
N ASP A 112 -5.06 22.18 -31.28
CA ASP A 112 -4.81 23.54 -31.78
C ASP A 112 -6.06 24.42 -31.63
N LEU A 113 -5.94 25.68 -32.01
CA LEU A 113 -7.01 26.69 -31.90
C LEU A 113 -8.28 26.37 -32.71
N ASP A 114 -8.13 25.68 -33.84
CA ASP A 114 -9.21 25.19 -34.66
C ASP A 114 -9.82 23.85 -34.18
N GLY A 115 -9.28 23.28 -33.09
CA GLY A 115 -9.69 22.00 -32.55
C GLY A 115 -9.02 20.79 -33.18
N SER A 116 -8.14 20.97 -34.15
CA SER A 116 -7.40 19.87 -34.78
C SER A 116 -6.38 19.24 -33.83
N LEU A 117 -6.13 17.94 -34.01
CA LEU A 117 -5.12 17.21 -33.29
C LEU A 117 -3.80 17.23 -34.06
N VAL A 118 -2.79 17.84 -33.46
CA VAL A 118 -1.46 17.96 -34.03
C VAL A 118 -0.48 17.11 -33.22
N PRO A 119 0.33 16.23 -33.85
CA PRO A 119 1.37 15.50 -33.15
C PRO A 119 2.37 16.45 -32.48
N PHE A 120 2.71 16.20 -31.22
CA PHE A 120 3.68 17.00 -30.50
C PHE A 120 5.09 16.43 -30.72
N THR A 121 6.00 17.26 -31.17
CA THR A 121 7.40 16.88 -31.41
C THR A 121 8.33 17.54 -30.39
N PRO A 122 9.49 16.92 -30.05
CA PRO A 122 10.39 17.44 -29.01
C PRO A 122 10.86 18.89 -29.24
N ASP A 123 11.01 19.33 -30.47
CA ASP A 123 11.36 20.71 -30.84
C ASP A 123 10.27 21.73 -30.46
N MET A 124 9.01 21.31 -30.45
CA MET A 124 7.88 22.13 -29.99
C MET A 124 7.95 22.48 -28.49
N ALA A 125 8.66 21.69 -27.70
CA ALA A 125 8.92 22.02 -26.30
C ALA A 125 9.71 23.32 -26.10
N SER A 126 10.43 23.75 -27.11
CA SER A 126 11.17 25.02 -27.11
C SER A 126 10.36 26.21 -27.59
N HIS A 127 9.17 26.00 -28.17
CA HIS A 127 8.33 27.09 -28.65
C HIS A 127 7.68 27.82 -27.46
N SER A 128 7.69 29.15 -27.52
CA SER A 128 7.20 30.01 -26.44
C SER A 128 5.73 29.73 -26.08
N GLU A 129 4.93 29.32 -27.05
CA GLU A 129 3.51 29.04 -26.87
C GLU A 129 3.20 27.60 -26.42
N LEU A 130 3.96 26.60 -26.93
CA LEU A 130 3.69 25.19 -26.71
C LEU A 130 4.47 24.58 -25.50
N ARG A 131 5.56 25.23 -25.09
CA ARG A 131 6.37 24.74 -23.94
C ARG A 131 5.56 24.47 -22.66
N HIS A 132 4.47 25.20 -22.46
CA HIS A 132 3.60 25.05 -21.28
C HIS A 132 2.79 23.75 -21.29
N LEU A 133 2.75 23.05 -22.42
CA LEU A 133 2.19 21.71 -22.51
C LEU A 133 3.14 20.64 -21.97
N VAL A 134 4.45 20.92 -21.88
CA VAL A 134 5.38 19.97 -21.28
C VAL A 134 5.22 20.02 -19.76
N ARG A 135 4.85 18.89 -19.17
CA ARG A 135 4.70 18.75 -17.73
C ARG A 135 6.08 18.60 -17.09
N THR A 136 6.36 19.44 -16.12
CA THR A 136 7.60 19.36 -15.34
C THR A 136 7.32 18.76 -13.98
N TYR A 137 8.23 17.93 -13.50
CA TYR A 137 8.14 17.28 -12.21
C TYR A 137 9.28 17.73 -11.30
N SER A 138 8.99 17.86 -10.01
CA SER A 138 10.03 18.16 -9.03
C SER A 138 11.02 17.00 -8.91
N GLU A 139 12.23 17.31 -8.50
CA GLU A 139 13.22 16.29 -8.14
C GLU A 139 12.63 15.29 -7.15
N GLY A 140 12.89 14.01 -7.38
CA GLY A 140 12.34 12.94 -6.55
C GLY A 140 10.85 12.63 -6.73
N TYR A 141 10.13 13.28 -7.67
CA TYR A 141 8.69 13.02 -7.86
C TYR A 141 8.38 11.56 -8.18
N PHE A 142 9.25 10.86 -8.87
CA PHE A 142 9.10 9.44 -9.24
C PHE A 142 9.84 8.48 -8.30
N ASP A 143 10.52 9.01 -7.28
CA ASP A 143 11.19 8.17 -6.29
C ASP A 143 10.17 7.34 -5.50
N PRO A 144 10.54 6.13 -5.11
CA PRO A 144 9.69 5.29 -4.30
C PRO A 144 9.52 5.87 -2.89
N ASP A 145 8.29 5.86 -2.39
CA ASP A 145 8.00 6.05 -0.98
C ASP A 145 7.89 4.68 -0.33
N ARG A 146 8.79 4.39 0.60
CA ARG A 146 8.93 3.08 1.19
C ARG A 146 8.81 3.14 2.71
N GLU A 147 7.79 2.47 3.23
CA GLU A 147 7.65 2.20 4.64
C GLU A 147 8.53 1.00 5.03
N PRO A 148 9.36 1.13 6.08
CA PRO A 148 10.25 0.07 6.51
C PRO A 148 9.51 -1.02 7.28
N PHE A 149 10.28 -1.99 7.74
CA PHE A 149 9.83 -3.10 8.55
C PHE A 149 8.94 -2.67 9.72
N GLU A 150 7.87 -3.45 9.93
CA GLU A 150 6.97 -3.37 11.06
C GLU A 150 6.73 -4.77 11.62
N LEU A 151 6.78 -4.93 12.94
CA LEU A 151 6.39 -6.15 13.63
C LEU A 151 5.35 -5.82 14.68
N THR A 152 4.26 -6.58 14.69
CA THR A 152 3.23 -6.51 15.74
C THR A 152 2.95 -7.86 16.34
N VAL A 153 2.64 -7.88 17.63
CA VAL A 153 2.27 -9.07 18.38
C VAL A 153 0.85 -8.90 18.91
N ASN A 154 0.00 -9.88 18.60
CA ASN A 154 -1.39 -9.93 19.05
C ASN A 154 -1.60 -11.19 19.87
N LEU A 155 -2.43 -11.11 20.91
CA LEU A 155 -2.76 -12.20 21.80
C LEU A 155 -4.27 -12.31 21.98
N LYS A 156 -4.81 -13.54 21.89
CA LYS A 156 -6.18 -13.87 22.25
C LYS A 156 -6.18 -15.07 23.20
N VAL A 157 -6.88 -14.95 24.29
CA VAL A 157 -7.10 -16.03 25.26
C VAL A 157 -8.58 -16.36 25.26
N THR A 158 -8.93 -17.61 24.97
CA THR A 158 -10.31 -18.07 24.94
C THR A 158 -10.52 -19.12 26.02
N LYS A 159 -11.49 -18.90 26.91
CA LYS A 159 -11.97 -19.87 27.91
C LYS A 159 -13.23 -20.51 27.37
N GLU A 160 -13.24 -21.86 27.33
CA GLU A 160 -14.46 -22.64 27.04
C GLU A 160 -15.22 -22.90 28.34
N ILE A 161 -16.48 -22.46 28.36
CA ILE A 161 -17.38 -22.58 29.52
C ILE A 161 -18.44 -23.66 29.21
N GLY A 162 -18.22 -24.86 29.73
CA GLY A 162 -19.08 -25.98 29.39
C GLY A 162 -19.08 -26.30 27.91
N ARG A 163 -20.27 -26.58 27.36
CA ARG A 163 -20.51 -26.83 25.92
C ARG A 163 -21.27 -25.68 25.27
N PHE A 164 -21.66 -24.68 26.03
CA PHE A 164 -22.64 -23.66 25.62
C PHE A 164 -22.06 -22.26 25.48
N ALA A 165 -20.84 -21.96 25.94
CA ALA A 165 -20.28 -20.63 25.83
C ALA A 165 -18.75 -20.62 25.68
N ARG A 166 -18.24 -19.57 25.05
CA ARG A 166 -16.83 -19.21 24.97
C ARG A 166 -16.66 -17.75 25.35
N LEU A 167 -15.72 -17.46 26.23
CA LEU A 167 -15.29 -16.11 26.58
C LEU A 167 -13.90 -15.92 26.05
N SER A 168 -13.70 -14.90 25.21
CA SER A 168 -12.39 -14.53 24.69
C SER A 168 -12.01 -13.14 25.15
N LEU A 169 -10.78 -12.99 25.60
CA LEU A 169 -10.12 -11.70 25.81
C LEU A 169 -9.00 -11.58 24.78
N PHE A 170 -8.87 -10.41 24.19
CA PHE A 170 -7.79 -10.19 23.21
C PHE A 170 -7.11 -8.84 23.41
N VAL A 171 -5.84 -8.83 23.07
CA VAL A 171 -5.01 -7.62 23.01
C VAL A 171 -4.34 -7.60 21.65
N ASN A 172 -4.70 -6.63 20.85
CA ASN A 172 -3.99 -6.34 19.61
C ASN A 172 -2.86 -5.37 19.87
N ARG A 173 -1.73 -5.59 19.21
CA ARG A 173 -0.52 -4.78 19.36
C ARG A 173 -0.02 -4.71 20.82
N ILE A 174 -0.03 -5.86 21.54
CA ILE A 174 0.52 -5.95 22.89
C ILE A 174 2.01 -5.61 22.94
N ALA A 175 2.72 -5.89 21.85
CA ALA A 175 4.09 -5.50 21.60
C ALA A 175 4.26 -5.22 20.12
N GLY A 176 5.27 -4.42 19.78
CA GLY A 176 5.57 -4.11 18.39
C GLY A 176 6.89 -3.38 18.22
N LEU A 177 7.41 -3.46 17.00
CA LEU A 177 8.56 -2.71 16.53
C LEU A 177 8.13 -1.94 15.29
N MET A 178 8.08 -0.62 15.39
CA MET A 178 7.70 0.31 14.34
C MET A 178 8.73 1.44 14.29
N PRO A 179 9.86 1.27 13.62
CA PRO A 179 10.89 2.30 13.58
C PRO A 179 10.37 3.55 12.85
N ASP A 180 10.78 4.71 13.33
CA ASP A 180 10.60 5.95 12.59
C ASP A 180 11.35 5.86 11.27
N TYR A 181 10.87 6.55 10.25
CA TYR A 181 11.51 6.55 8.94
C TYR A 181 11.39 7.88 8.23
N ARG A 182 12.18 8.04 7.19
CA ARG A 182 12.07 9.19 6.30
C ARG A 182 11.32 8.77 5.03
N ALA A 183 10.16 9.36 4.87
CA ALA A 183 9.34 9.24 3.68
C ALA A 183 9.92 10.09 2.54
N LYS A 184 9.30 10.02 1.40
CA LYS A 184 9.58 10.86 0.23
C LYS A 184 9.72 12.35 0.61
N TYR A 185 10.60 13.06 -0.06
CA TYR A 185 10.97 14.45 0.26
C TYR A 185 11.58 14.65 1.65
N ASN A 186 12.21 13.59 2.19
CA ASN A 186 12.90 13.63 3.48
C ASN A 186 12.00 13.94 4.69
N LEU A 187 10.69 13.71 4.57
CA LEU A 187 9.74 13.92 5.64
C LEU A 187 9.92 12.86 6.73
N LEU A 188 10.22 13.28 7.96
CA LEU A 188 10.31 12.36 9.10
C LEU A 188 8.93 11.92 9.56
N ILE A 189 8.65 10.63 9.43
CA ILE A 189 7.45 9.98 9.93
C ILE A 189 7.77 9.30 11.26
N ARG A 190 7.16 9.78 12.33
CA ARG A 190 7.24 9.15 13.65
C ARG A 190 6.11 8.17 13.79
N ARG A 191 6.42 6.94 14.21
CA ARG A 191 5.47 5.85 14.34
C ARG A 191 5.33 5.44 15.79
N SER A 192 4.09 5.21 16.21
CA SER A 192 3.79 4.67 17.52
C SER A 192 2.66 3.65 17.40
N TYR A 193 2.62 2.70 18.30
CA TYR A 193 1.52 1.77 18.41
C TYR A 193 0.80 1.94 19.74
N SER A 194 -0.52 1.74 19.71
CA SER A 194 -1.34 1.70 20.91
C SER A 194 -1.97 0.33 21.03
N PRO A 195 -1.84 -0.36 22.17
CA PRO A 195 -2.56 -1.59 22.41
C PRO A 195 -4.06 -1.38 22.37
N PHE A 196 -4.78 -2.32 21.78
CA PHE A 196 -6.24 -2.35 21.76
C PHE A 196 -6.73 -3.60 22.48
N PHE A 197 -7.59 -3.45 23.46
CA PHE A 197 -8.14 -4.52 24.29
C PHE A 197 -9.61 -4.75 23.93
N GLY A 198 -10.02 -6.00 23.93
CA GLY A 198 -11.42 -6.35 23.72
C GLY A 198 -11.80 -7.67 24.36
N ALA A 199 -13.11 -7.88 24.47
CA ALA A 199 -13.70 -9.11 24.93
C ALA A 199 -14.82 -9.56 23.98
N GLU A 200 -14.97 -10.87 23.82
CA GLU A 200 -15.99 -11.50 22.99
C GLU A 200 -16.64 -12.63 23.79
N VAL A 201 -17.96 -12.67 23.78
CA VAL A 201 -18.74 -13.79 24.30
C VAL A 201 -19.46 -14.46 23.15
N LYS A 202 -19.22 -15.75 22.95
CA LYS A 202 -19.92 -16.58 21.96
C LYS A 202 -20.80 -17.61 22.67
N LEU A 203 -22.12 -17.55 22.46
CA LEU A 203 -23.06 -18.58 22.86
C LEU A 203 -23.17 -19.62 21.75
N ILE A 204 -23.19 -20.90 22.16
CA ILE A 204 -23.34 -22.08 21.28
C ILE A 204 -24.71 -22.66 21.63
N ILE A 205 -25.69 -22.37 20.79
CA ILE A 205 -27.09 -22.82 20.95
C ILE A 205 -27.27 -24.13 20.21
#